data_f5686ab68839eed165810782ffd1968f
#
_entry.id   f5686ab68839eed165810782ffd1968f
#
_cell.length_a   1.000
_cell.length_b   1.000
_cell.length_c   1.000
_cell.angle_alpha   90.00
_cell.angle_beta   90.00
_cell.angle_gamma   90.00
#
_symmetry.space_group_name_H-M   'P 1'
#
loop_
_entity.id
_entity.type
_entity.pdbx_description
1 polymer ?
#
loop_
_entity_poly.entity_id
_entity_poly.type
_entity_poly.pdbx_seq_one_letter_code
_entity_poly.pdbx_strand_id
1 'polypeptide(L)'
;MQQRGFSLLELLVVLAIAALMTSLAVAWLDSGRSSIDQALDRLAAATVAQADLARHAGQLRGLRWNGQRPEFVRRQGEHWQVETVALGDWPKGLRPDWPASQAPALLFTPDGWSRPGTVRWRWAEGGQRWDWDRGGQLRVSAMP
;
A
#
# COMPACT_ATOMS: atom_id res chain seq x y z
N MET A 1 24.77 33.03 -48.26
CA MET A 1 24.24 32.03 -47.28
C MET A 1 23.52 32.74 -46.19
N GLN A 2 22.21 32.61 -46.13
CA GLN A 2 21.45 33.13 -45.00
C GLN A 2 21.54 32.15 -43.84
N GLN A 3 22.23 32.57 -42.80
CA GLN A 3 22.16 31.87 -41.56
C GLN A 3 20.80 32.18 -40.89
N ARG A 4 19.93 31.16 -40.87
CA ARG A 4 18.70 31.23 -40.10
C ARG A 4 19.01 30.90 -38.63
N GLY A 5 19.12 31.90 -37.77
CA GLY A 5 19.10 31.69 -36.33
C GLY A 5 17.71 31.30 -35.86
N PHE A 6 17.63 30.42 -34.86
CA PHE A 6 16.35 30.12 -34.24
C PHE A 6 15.77 31.37 -33.60
N SER A 7 14.49 31.65 -33.88
CA SER A 7 13.80 32.72 -33.21
C SER A 7 13.51 32.36 -31.75
N LEU A 8 13.43 33.36 -30.88
CA LEU A 8 13.04 33.20 -29.48
C LEU A 8 11.70 32.47 -29.35
N LEU A 9 10.77 32.75 -30.25
CA LEU A 9 9.48 32.07 -30.29
C LEU A 9 9.61 30.56 -30.59
N GLU A 10 10.49 30.21 -31.53
CA GLU A 10 10.75 28.84 -31.93
C GLU A 10 11.37 28.06 -30.77
N LEU A 11 12.30 28.65 -30.02
CA LEU A 11 12.89 28.05 -28.83
C LEU A 11 11.84 27.85 -27.72
N LEU A 12 10.95 28.83 -27.51
CA LEU A 12 9.86 28.73 -26.54
C LEU A 12 8.88 27.58 -26.88
N VAL A 13 8.54 27.44 -28.17
CA VAL A 13 7.67 26.34 -28.65
C VAL A 13 8.32 25.00 -28.44
N VAL A 14 9.59 24.86 -28.75
CA VAL A 14 10.35 23.60 -28.54
C VAL A 14 10.41 23.23 -27.07
N LEU A 15 10.68 24.21 -26.20
CA LEU A 15 10.70 24.01 -24.76
C LEU A 15 9.32 23.63 -24.20
N ALA A 16 8.25 24.25 -24.71
CA ALA A 16 6.88 23.91 -24.32
C ALA A 16 6.50 22.48 -24.73
N ILE A 17 6.87 22.06 -25.93
CA ILE A 17 6.64 20.68 -26.42
C ILE A 17 7.46 19.69 -25.60
N ALA A 18 8.72 19.99 -25.31
CA ALA A 18 9.57 19.15 -24.49
C ALA A 18 9.01 18.99 -23.07
N ALA A 19 8.51 20.08 -22.45
CA ALA A 19 7.88 20.06 -21.15
C ALA A 19 6.60 19.22 -21.14
N LEU A 20 5.76 19.34 -22.17
CA LEU A 20 4.55 18.53 -22.33
C LEU A 20 4.87 17.06 -22.49
N MET A 21 5.86 16.71 -23.30
CA MET A 21 6.29 15.33 -23.50
C MET A 21 6.87 14.71 -22.23
N THR A 22 7.63 15.48 -21.47
CA THR A 22 8.17 15.05 -20.18
C THR A 22 7.05 14.80 -19.16
N SER A 23 6.06 15.69 -19.10
CA SER A 23 4.90 15.54 -18.22
C SER A 23 4.07 14.31 -18.56
N LEU A 24 3.86 14.03 -19.84
CA LEU A 24 3.20 12.82 -20.31
C LEU A 24 4.01 11.55 -19.96
N ALA A 25 5.31 11.57 -20.14
CA ALA A 25 6.18 10.44 -19.83
C ALA A 25 6.16 10.13 -18.32
N VAL A 26 6.18 11.16 -17.47
CA VAL A 26 6.05 11.00 -16.01
C VAL A 26 4.67 10.46 -15.64
N ALA A 27 3.60 10.97 -16.26
CA ALA A 27 2.25 10.47 -16.03
C ALA A 27 2.08 9.00 -16.47
N TRP A 28 2.74 8.61 -17.56
CA TRP A 28 2.77 7.22 -18.01
C TRP A 28 3.57 6.31 -17.08
N LEU A 29 4.68 6.77 -16.53
CA LEU A 29 5.47 6.05 -15.54
C LEU A 29 4.71 5.91 -14.23
N ASP A 30 3.94 6.91 -13.83
CA ASP A 30 3.11 6.89 -12.63
C ASP A 30 1.87 6.00 -12.81
N SER A 31 1.28 5.99 -13.99
CA SER A 31 0.19 5.06 -14.33
C SER A 31 0.68 3.62 -14.54
N GLY A 32 1.98 3.41 -14.73
CA GLY A 32 2.63 2.10 -14.78
C GLY A 32 2.80 1.44 -13.42
N ARG A 33 2.66 2.19 -12.32
CA ARG A 33 2.42 1.58 -11.01
C ARG A 33 1.02 1.02 -11.00
N SER A 34 0.94 -0.29 -11.00
CA SER A 34 -0.35 -0.97 -10.98
C SER A 34 -1.16 -0.50 -9.78
N SER A 35 -2.48 -0.47 -9.91
CA SER A 35 -3.39 -0.19 -8.81
C SER A 35 -3.15 -1.13 -7.61
N ILE A 36 -2.60 -2.29 -7.88
CA ILE A 36 -2.20 -3.31 -6.90
C ILE A 36 -1.02 -2.84 -6.06
N ASP A 37 0.04 -2.34 -6.70
CA ASP A 37 1.21 -1.82 -5.98
C ASP A 37 0.82 -0.65 -5.07
N GLN A 38 0.00 0.26 -5.56
CA GLN A 38 -0.51 1.39 -4.77
C GLN A 38 -1.36 0.92 -3.58
N ALA A 39 -2.23 -0.07 -3.78
CA ALA A 39 -3.06 -0.62 -2.72
C ALA A 39 -2.20 -1.31 -1.64
N LEU A 40 -1.21 -2.09 -2.04
CA LEU A 40 -0.29 -2.76 -1.12
C LEU A 40 0.60 -1.77 -0.37
N ASP A 41 1.09 -0.73 -1.02
CA ASP A 41 1.88 0.32 -0.37
C ASP A 41 1.05 1.08 0.68
N ARG A 42 -0.19 1.42 0.36
CA ARG A 42 -1.11 2.06 1.32
C ARG A 42 -1.41 1.15 2.50
N LEU A 43 -1.65 -0.12 2.24
CA LEU A 43 -1.92 -1.10 3.28
C LEU A 43 -0.69 -1.30 4.17
N ALA A 44 0.50 -1.39 3.60
CA ALA A 44 1.74 -1.53 4.36
C ALA A 44 1.97 -0.34 5.29
N ALA A 45 1.81 0.89 4.78
CA ALA A 45 1.92 2.10 5.58
C ALA A 45 0.88 2.16 6.70
N ALA A 46 -0.37 1.79 6.40
CA ALA A 46 -1.45 1.73 7.38
C ALA A 46 -1.20 0.66 8.45
N THR A 47 -0.62 -0.47 8.07
CA THR A 47 -0.25 -1.56 8.99
C THR A 47 0.77 -1.08 10.02
N VAL A 48 1.81 -0.41 9.58
CA VAL A 48 2.82 0.17 10.49
C VAL A 48 2.20 1.23 11.40
N ALA A 49 1.35 2.09 10.87
CA ALA A 49 0.65 3.12 11.65
C ALA A 49 -0.27 2.51 12.72
N GLN A 50 -0.99 1.42 12.40
CA GLN A 50 -1.86 0.73 13.36
C GLN A 50 -1.05 0.03 14.45
N ALA A 51 0.11 -0.52 14.14
CA ALA A 51 1.02 -1.09 15.13
C ALA A 51 1.53 -0.01 16.11
N ASP A 52 1.87 1.17 15.61
CA ASP A 52 2.27 2.30 16.45
C ASP A 52 1.12 2.79 17.33
N LEU A 53 -0.09 2.87 16.79
CA LEU A 53 -1.29 3.22 17.57
C LEU A 53 -1.56 2.21 18.68
N ALA A 54 -1.38 0.92 18.44
CA ALA A 54 -1.53 -0.12 19.47
C ALA A 54 -0.60 0.14 20.66
N ARG A 55 0.64 0.50 20.40
CA ARG A 55 1.62 0.83 21.45
C ARG A 55 1.27 2.11 22.20
N HIS A 56 0.94 3.18 21.48
CA HIS A 56 0.67 4.49 22.09
C HIS A 56 -0.67 4.54 22.82
N ALA A 57 -1.69 3.90 22.29
CA ALA A 57 -3.02 3.88 22.89
C ALA A 57 -3.23 2.74 23.90
N GLY A 58 -2.28 1.83 24.05
CA GLY A 58 -2.40 0.68 24.92
C GLY A 58 -3.55 -0.25 24.54
N GLN A 59 -3.84 -0.37 23.25
CA GLN A 59 -5.00 -1.07 22.73
C GLN A 59 -4.59 -2.17 21.75
N LEU A 60 -5.18 -3.35 21.91
CA LEU A 60 -4.97 -4.45 20.99
C LEU A 60 -5.66 -4.15 19.65
N ARG A 61 -4.91 -4.23 18.57
CA ARG A 61 -5.35 -3.98 17.21
C ARG A 61 -4.95 -5.14 16.30
N GLY A 62 -5.52 -5.17 15.12
CA GLY A 62 -5.18 -6.23 14.18
C GLY A 62 -5.61 -5.93 12.76
N LEU A 63 -5.21 -6.81 11.85
CA LEU A 63 -5.58 -6.81 10.45
C LEU A 63 -6.27 -8.13 10.13
N ARG A 64 -7.41 -8.06 9.47
CA ARG A 64 -8.18 -9.22 9.02
C ARG A 64 -8.59 -9.10 7.57
N TRP A 65 -9.00 -10.19 7.01
CA TRP A 65 -9.61 -10.25 5.67
C TRP A 65 -11.11 -10.53 5.81
N ASN A 66 -11.94 -9.69 5.22
CA ASN A 66 -13.40 -9.89 5.29
C ASN A 66 -13.98 -10.68 4.11
N GLY A 67 -13.15 -11.16 3.20
CA GLY A 67 -13.53 -11.86 1.98
C GLY A 67 -13.48 -10.98 0.72
N GLN A 68 -13.48 -9.66 0.88
CA GLN A 68 -13.44 -8.70 -0.22
C GLN A 68 -12.30 -7.69 -0.12
N ARG A 69 -11.98 -7.28 1.10
CA ARG A 69 -10.96 -6.27 1.38
C ARG A 69 -10.34 -6.49 2.75
N PRO A 70 -9.12 -5.96 2.99
CA PRO A 70 -8.55 -5.95 4.32
C PRO A 70 -9.27 -4.93 5.21
N GLU A 71 -9.39 -5.28 6.48
CA GLU A 71 -9.95 -4.42 7.51
C GLU A 71 -9.03 -4.35 8.71
N PHE A 72 -8.78 -3.15 9.21
CA PHE A 72 -8.17 -2.95 10.51
C PHE A 72 -9.22 -2.99 11.60
N VAL A 73 -8.90 -3.66 12.69
CA VAL A 73 -9.79 -3.82 13.84
C VAL A 73 -9.08 -3.46 15.13
N ARG A 74 -9.86 -3.05 16.11
CA ARG A 74 -9.39 -2.83 17.48
C ARG A 74 -10.23 -3.64 18.45
N ARG A 75 -9.63 -4.09 19.53
CA ARG A 75 -10.35 -4.81 20.55
C ARG A 75 -11.11 -3.84 21.43
N GLN A 76 -12.41 -4.08 21.59
CA GLN A 76 -13.26 -3.34 22.49
C GLN A 76 -14.06 -4.33 23.34
N GLY A 77 -13.62 -4.52 24.60
CA GLY A 77 -14.17 -5.58 25.43
C GLY A 77 -13.90 -6.96 24.84
N GLU A 78 -14.94 -7.74 24.59
CA GLU A 78 -14.85 -9.07 23.98
C GLU A 78 -15.04 -9.06 22.45
N HIS A 79 -15.25 -7.89 21.88
CA HIS A 79 -15.55 -7.74 20.44
C HIS A 79 -14.43 -7.03 19.70
N TRP A 80 -14.33 -7.34 18.41
CA TRP A 80 -13.51 -6.62 17.46
C TRP A 80 -14.35 -5.57 16.76
N GLN A 81 -13.89 -4.32 16.81
CA GLN A 81 -14.53 -3.21 16.14
C GLN A 81 -13.69 -2.79 14.95
N VAL A 82 -14.35 -2.58 13.81
CA VAL A 82 -13.67 -2.10 12.58
C VAL A 82 -13.21 -0.66 12.80
N GLU A 83 -11.94 -0.44 12.49
CA GLU A 83 -11.34 0.89 12.49
C GLU A 83 -11.44 1.46 11.07
N THR A 84 -11.93 2.68 10.96
CA THR A 84 -12.01 3.35 9.67
C THR A 84 -10.63 3.83 9.25
N VAL A 85 -10.04 3.17 8.27
CA VAL A 85 -8.77 3.55 7.65
C VAL A 85 -8.99 3.78 6.16
N ALA A 86 -8.56 4.92 5.66
CA ALA A 86 -8.70 5.26 4.26
C ALA A 86 -7.67 4.52 3.41
N LEU A 87 -8.03 3.35 2.93
CA LEU A 87 -7.19 2.54 2.03
C LEU A 87 -7.45 2.81 0.55
N GLY A 88 -8.49 3.60 0.23
CA GLY A 88 -8.95 3.79 -1.13
C GLY A 88 -9.68 2.55 -1.66
N ASP A 89 -9.86 2.51 -2.98
CA ASP A 89 -10.48 1.35 -3.62
C ASP A 89 -9.54 0.14 -3.58
N TRP A 90 -10.09 -0.99 -3.17
CA TRP A 90 -9.34 -2.24 -3.16
C TRP A 90 -9.45 -2.92 -4.52
N PRO A 91 -8.31 -3.27 -5.17
CA PRO A 91 -8.34 -3.92 -6.49
C PRO A 91 -9.02 -5.27 -6.46
N LYS A 92 -9.87 -5.54 -7.44
CA LYS A 92 -10.47 -6.86 -7.62
C LYS A 92 -9.37 -7.87 -7.93
N GLY A 93 -9.46 -9.04 -7.34
CA GLY A 93 -8.49 -10.11 -7.56
C GLY A 93 -7.24 -10.05 -6.69
N LEU A 94 -7.00 -8.98 -5.94
CA LEU A 94 -5.93 -8.93 -4.95
C LEU A 94 -6.41 -9.57 -3.65
N ARG A 95 -5.85 -10.72 -3.33
CA ARG A 95 -6.27 -11.56 -2.19
C ARG A 95 -5.08 -11.99 -1.35
N PRO A 96 -5.26 -12.08 -0.02
CA PRO A 96 -4.30 -12.76 0.83
C PRO A 96 -4.52 -14.28 0.80
N ASP A 97 -3.55 -15.03 1.29
CA ASP A 97 -3.71 -16.45 1.58
C ASP A 97 -4.46 -16.72 2.90
N TRP A 98 -4.89 -15.67 3.58
CA TRP A 98 -5.71 -15.77 4.77
C TRP A 98 -7.18 -16.07 4.40
N PRO A 99 -7.85 -16.92 5.17
CA PRO A 99 -9.29 -17.05 5.03
C PRO A 99 -10.02 -15.80 5.53
N ALA A 100 -11.21 -15.58 5.01
CA ALA A 100 -12.11 -14.58 5.57
C ALA A 100 -12.46 -14.96 7.01
N SER A 101 -12.26 -14.03 7.94
CA SER A 101 -12.48 -14.29 9.35
C SER A 101 -12.84 -13.00 10.10
N GLN A 102 -13.62 -13.14 11.16
CA GLN A 102 -13.88 -12.05 12.09
C GLN A 102 -12.69 -11.78 13.00
N ALA A 103 -11.92 -12.81 13.32
CA ALA A 103 -10.71 -12.66 14.10
C ALA A 103 -9.55 -12.17 13.22
N PRO A 104 -8.72 -11.24 13.69
CA PRO A 104 -7.58 -10.78 12.93
C PRO A 104 -6.54 -11.88 12.76
N ALA A 105 -5.98 -11.96 11.57
CA ALA A 105 -4.87 -12.85 11.26
C ALA A 105 -3.52 -12.26 11.70
N LEU A 106 -3.42 -10.95 11.73
CA LEU A 106 -2.25 -10.22 12.21
C LEU A 106 -2.64 -9.39 13.43
N LEU A 107 -1.89 -9.53 14.53
CA LEU A 107 -2.14 -8.87 15.79
C LEU A 107 -1.05 -7.85 16.11
N PHE A 108 -1.47 -6.66 16.52
CA PHE A 108 -0.61 -5.59 17.01
C PHE A 108 -0.86 -5.42 18.50
N THR A 109 0.11 -5.79 19.33
CA THR A 109 -0.03 -5.78 20.78
C THR A 109 0.44 -4.46 21.39
N PRO A 110 -0.16 -4.01 22.52
CA PRO A 110 0.20 -2.75 23.16
C PRO A 110 1.63 -2.71 23.71
N ASP A 111 2.20 -3.86 24.03
CA ASP A 111 3.56 -3.98 24.57
C ASP A 111 4.66 -3.87 23.50
N GLY A 112 4.29 -3.73 22.25
CA GLY A 112 5.23 -3.68 21.13
C GLY A 112 5.74 -5.03 20.66
N TRP A 113 5.29 -6.13 21.26
CA TRP A 113 5.58 -7.49 20.82
C TRP A 113 4.46 -7.98 19.90
N SER A 114 4.78 -8.18 18.66
CA SER A 114 3.82 -8.73 17.69
C SER A 114 3.96 -10.25 17.60
N ARG A 115 2.85 -10.92 17.37
CA ARG A 115 2.95 -12.31 16.90
C ARG A 115 3.57 -12.30 15.52
N PRO A 116 4.65 -13.05 15.28
CA PRO A 116 5.16 -13.18 13.93
C PRO A 116 4.09 -13.80 13.05
N GLY A 117 3.97 -13.26 11.87
CA GLY A 117 2.99 -13.72 10.89
C GLY A 117 3.50 -13.49 9.48
N THR A 118 2.98 -14.29 8.57
CA THR A 118 3.26 -14.17 7.15
C THR A 118 1.94 -14.09 6.39
N VAL A 119 1.86 -13.17 5.43
CA VAL A 119 0.77 -13.12 4.47
C VAL A 119 1.35 -13.10 3.05
N ARG A 120 0.71 -13.84 2.18
CA ARG A 120 1.03 -13.83 0.75
C ARG A 120 -0.13 -13.20 0.01
N TRP A 121 0.13 -12.01 -0.51
CA TRP A 121 -0.80 -11.33 -1.39
C TRP A 121 -0.64 -11.86 -2.80
N ARG A 122 -1.74 -12.20 -3.44
CA ARG A 122 -1.74 -12.76 -4.79
C ARG A 122 -2.72 -12.02 -5.67
N TRP A 123 -2.34 -11.89 -6.92
CA TRP A 123 -3.17 -11.38 -8.01
C TRP A 123 -2.83 -12.17 -9.28
N ALA A 124 -3.57 -11.91 -10.38
CA ALA A 124 -3.43 -12.69 -11.60
C ALA A 124 -2.00 -12.73 -12.17
N GLU A 125 -1.24 -11.64 -12.01
CA GLU A 125 0.07 -11.46 -12.64
C GLU A 125 1.26 -11.68 -11.69
N GLY A 126 1.02 -11.93 -10.40
CA GLY A 126 2.11 -12.10 -9.46
C GLY A 126 1.67 -12.18 -8.00
N GLY A 127 2.62 -11.94 -7.12
CA GLY A 127 2.40 -11.99 -5.69
C GLY A 127 3.46 -11.22 -4.91
N GLN A 128 3.13 -10.96 -3.66
CA GLN A 128 4.01 -10.30 -2.71
C GLN A 128 3.89 -10.98 -1.35
N ARG A 129 5.02 -11.24 -0.73
CA ARG A 129 5.09 -11.82 0.60
C ARG A 129 5.38 -10.76 1.63
N TRP A 130 4.63 -10.76 2.71
CA TRP A 130 4.83 -9.92 3.87
C TRP A 130 5.17 -10.79 5.07
N ASP A 131 6.29 -10.51 5.69
CA ASP A 131 6.71 -11.13 6.94
C ASP A 131 6.69 -10.08 8.05
N TRP A 132 5.88 -10.34 9.06
CA TRP A 132 5.76 -9.52 10.25
C TRP A 132 6.55 -10.19 11.37
N ASP A 133 7.56 -9.51 11.89
CA ASP A 133 8.42 -10.07 12.92
C ASP A 133 7.95 -9.71 14.34
N ARG A 134 8.60 -10.30 15.33
CA ARG A 134 8.29 -10.04 16.75
C ARG A 134 8.56 -8.60 17.17
N GLY A 135 9.49 -7.93 16.53
CA GLY A 135 9.82 -6.52 16.78
C GLY A 135 8.83 -5.53 16.19
N GLY A 136 7.79 -6.00 15.52
CA GLY A 136 6.79 -5.15 14.87
C GLY A 136 7.26 -4.57 13.55
N GLN A 137 8.24 -5.19 12.90
CA GLN A 137 8.73 -4.77 11.60
C GLN A 137 8.11 -5.59 10.48
N LEU A 138 7.71 -4.90 9.43
CA LEU A 138 7.19 -5.50 8.22
C LEU A 138 8.29 -5.60 7.17
N ARG A 139 8.50 -6.81 6.67
CA ARG A 139 9.39 -7.08 5.53
C ARG A 139 8.56 -7.46 4.32
N VAL A 140 8.79 -6.79 3.23
CA VAL A 140 8.08 -7.00 1.98
C VAL A 140 9.06 -7.59 0.96
N SER A 141 8.67 -8.69 0.33
CA SER A 141 9.46 -9.32 -0.73
C SER A 141 8.55 -9.73 -1.89
N ALA A 142 9.08 -9.60 -3.10
CA ALA A 142 8.36 -10.06 -4.28
C ALA A 142 8.33 -11.59 -4.31
N MET A 143 7.23 -12.16 -4.79
CA MET A 143 7.13 -13.58 -5.08
C MET A 143 7.25 -13.81 -6.58
N PRO A 144 7.95 -14.87 -7.00
CA PRO A 144 7.99 -15.27 -8.41
C PRO A 144 6.62 -15.72 -8.93
#